data_518c2b00a147535237d29d91e12fe2e0
#
_entry.id   518c2b00a147535237d29d91e12fe2e0
#
_cell.length_a   1.000
_cell.length_b   1.000
_cell.length_c   1.000
_cell.angle_alpha   90.00
_cell.angle_beta   90.00
_cell.angle_gamma   90.00
#
_symmetry.space_group_name_H-M   'P 1'
#
loop_
_entity.id
_entity.type
_entity.pdbx_description
1 polymer ?
#
loop_
_entity_poly.entity_id
_entity_poly.type
_entity_poly.pdbx_seq_one_letter_code
_entity_poly.pdbx_strand_id
1 'polypeptide(L)'
;MTIAFVSGPTGCIGAATVAYLLDNGADRVVGFCRHGDLSRIDAKYHERLEIITGDITDRQAVVAAVTQAKPNVIIHLAAFQTPACEATPLLGMDVNVGGTANMFYAARQLGSTLQRFVFASSSAVYGPRDMYDGPVVKTPMPYQPANIYGFWKVAGEGMAIAFHKETSIPTVSVRLSTTYGPGRDQGLTSAPTTALKKAAAGLPFEIPYRGREHYHFVADVGGGFAQAALEPLDGYAVINLRGISVDEGEFIRLICEVAPQVGITTDVNIRYAADAPVMPFVCDLDDELTLELFPHMPLTSLQDGIRQSLQAFVD
;
A
#
# COMPACT_ATOMS: atom_id res chain seq x y z
N MET A 1 12.83 -22.68 3.92
CA MET A 1 11.38 -22.49 3.78
C MET A 1 11.04 -21.09 4.28
N THR A 2 10.50 -20.26 3.40
CA THR A 2 10.14 -18.86 3.71
C THR A 2 8.64 -18.79 4.02
N ILE A 3 8.31 -18.46 5.26
CA ILE A 3 6.93 -18.21 5.72
C ILE A 3 6.75 -16.71 5.91
N ALA A 4 5.83 -16.12 5.15
CA ALA A 4 5.48 -14.71 5.30
C ALA A 4 4.20 -14.56 6.11
N PHE A 5 4.19 -13.64 7.08
CA PHE A 5 3.00 -13.24 7.82
C PHE A 5 2.53 -11.88 7.29
N VAL A 6 1.28 -11.81 6.84
CA VAL A 6 0.71 -10.58 6.27
C VAL A 6 -0.52 -10.17 7.09
N SER A 7 -0.47 -9.02 7.75
CA SER A 7 -1.68 -8.46 8.35
C SER A 7 -2.47 -7.68 7.29
N GLY A 8 -3.78 -7.90 7.23
CA GLY A 8 -4.65 -7.31 6.20
C GLY A 8 -4.51 -7.95 4.81
N PRO A 9 -4.34 -9.28 4.68
CA PRO A 9 -4.08 -9.97 3.42
C PRO A 9 -5.24 -9.89 2.42
N THR A 10 -6.46 -9.70 2.90
CA THR A 10 -7.69 -9.66 2.07
C THR A 10 -8.03 -8.26 1.55
N GLY A 11 -7.27 -7.24 1.97
CA GLY A 11 -7.37 -5.89 1.43
C GLY A 11 -6.75 -5.80 0.02
N CYS A 12 -6.99 -4.69 -0.68
CA CYS A 12 -6.47 -4.42 -2.02
C CYS A 12 -4.96 -4.69 -2.13
N ILE A 13 -4.15 -4.00 -1.31
CA ILE A 13 -2.69 -4.15 -1.28
C ILE A 13 -2.30 -5.53 -0.74
N GLY A 14 -3.01 -6.02 0.28
CA GLY A 14 -2.73 -7.33 0.87
C GLY A 14 -2.85 -8.47 -0.11
N ALA A 15 -3.92 -8.50 -0.91
CA ALA A 15 -4.13 -9.52 -1.93
C ALA A 15 -3.02 -9.52 -3.00
N ALA A 16 -2.64 -8.33 -3.48
CA ALA A 16 -1.52 -8.18 -4.43
C ALA A 16 -0.19 -8.62 -3.81
N THR A 17 0.03 -8.30 -2.52
CA THR A 17 1.24 -8.71 -1.78
C THR A 17 1.29 -10.23 -1.61
N VAL A 18 0.17 -10.88 -1.25
CA VAL A 18 0.08 -12.34 -1.12
C VAL A 18 0.40 -13.01 -2.45
N ALA A 19 -0.20 -12.55 -3.54
CA ALA A 19 0.04 -13.08 -4.88
C ALA A 19 1.53 -13.00 -5.25
N TYR A 20 2.12 -11.82 -5.11
CA TYR A 20 3.54 -11.63 -5.45
C TYR A 20 4.48 -12.47 -4.58
N LEU A 21 4.25 -12.54 -3.26
CA LEU A 21 5.04 -13.37 -2.35
C LEU A 21 5.03 -14.84 -2.79
N LEU A 22 3.85 -15.39 -3.09
CA LEU A 22 3.70 -16.80 -3.46
C LEU A 22 4.24 -17.14 -4.85
N ASP A 23 4.30 -16.16 -5.75
CA ASP A 23 4.91 -16.31 -7.08
C ASP A 23 6.44 -16.10 -7.05
N ASN A 24 7.00 -15.43 -6.03
CA ASN A 24 8.39 -14.99 -6.02
C ASN A 24 9.19 -15.40 -4.77
N GLY A 25 8.91 -16.53 -4.17
CA GLY A 25 9.85 -17.13 -3.21
C GLY A 25 9.32 -17.38 -1.79
N ALA A 26 8.09 -16.95 -1.45
CA ALA A 26 7.47 -17.44 -0.23
C ALA A 26 6.90 -18.84 -0.45
N ASP A 27 7.26 -19.78 0.40
CA ASP A 27 6.69 -21.12 0.37
C ASP A 27 5.25 -21.14 0.87
N ARG A 28 4.94 -20.28 1.86
CA ARG A 28 3.63 -20.16 2.49
C ARG A 28 3.40 -18.73 2.98
N VAL A 29 2.15 -18.30 2.92
CA VAL A 29 1.69 -17.05 3.54
C VAL A 29 0.68 -17.37 4.64
N VAL A 30 0.85 -16.74 5.81
CA VAL A 30 -0.14 -16.72 6.88
C VAL A 30 -0.73 -15.32 6.95
N GLY A 31 -1.99 -15.20 6.63
CA GLY A 31 -2.72 -13.95 6.66
C GLY A 31 -3.46 -13.75 7.99
N PHE A 32 -3.40 -12.53 8.56
CA PHE A 32 -4.15 -12.16 9.75
C PHE A 32 -5.12 -11.01 9.45
N CYS A 33 -6.41 -11.22 9.64
CA CYS A 33 -7.44 -10.23 9.35
C CYS A 33 -8.74 -10.52 10.12
N ARG A 34 -9.62 -9.52 10.17
CA ARG A 34 -10.93 -9.66 10.85
C ARG A 34 -11.90 -10.58 10.12
N HIS A 35 -11.83 -10.58 8.79
CA HIS A 35 -12.74 -11.35 7.93
C HIS A 35 -11.91 -12.10 6.91
N GLY A 36 -12.17 -13.40 6.78
CA GLY A 36 -11.44 -14.31 5.89
C GLY A 36 -11.96 -14.31 4.44
N ASP A 37 -12.46 -13.20 3.93
CA ASP A 37 -12.94 -13.10 2.55
C ASP A 37 -11.78 -13.15 1.56
N LEU A 38 -11.69 -14.24 0.80
CA LEU A 38 -10.63 -14.47 -0.19
C LEU A 38 -11.03 -14.05 -1.62
N SER A 39 -12.16 -13.38 -1.81
CA SER A 39 -12.67 -13.00 -3.14
C SER A 39 -11.69 -12.22 -4.02
N ARG A 40 -10.71 -11.53 -3.41
CA ARG A 40 -9.64 -10.78 -4.10
C ARG A 40 -8.37 -11.59 -4.34
N ILE A 41 -8.29 -12.82 -3.86
CA ILE A 41 -7.09 -13.67 -3.95
C ILE A 41 -7.42 -14.86 -4.85
N ASP A 42 -6.66 -15.01 -5.92
CA ASP A 42 -6.84 -16.11 -6.87
C ASP A 42 -6.80 -17.47 -6.16
N ALA A 43 -7.70 -18.36 -6.53
CA ALA A 43 -7.82 -19.70 -5.96
C ALA A 43 -6.53 -20.53 -6.05
N LYS A 44 -5.69 -20.28 -7.05
CA LYS A 44 -4.37 -20.95 -7.20
C LYS A 44 -3.44 -20.77 -6.00
N TYR A 45 -3.68 -19.73 -5.18
CA TYR A 45 -2.86 -19.46 -4.00
C TYR A 45 -3.41 -20.07 -2.71
N HIS A 46 -4.66 -20.53 -2.69
CA HIS A 46 -5.35 -20.93 -1.46
C HIS A 46 -4.67 -22.10 -0.73
N GLU A 47 -4.03 -23.03 -1.44
CA GLU A 47 -3.31 -24.15 -0.81
C GLU A 47 -2.06 -23.71 -0.02
N ARG A 48 -1.47 -22.56 -0.39
CA ARG A 48 -0.28 -21.99 0.28
C ARG A 48 -0.61 -20.76 1.14
N LEU A 49 -1.90 -20.42 1.28
CA LEU A 49 -2.41 -19.32 2.09
C LEU A 49 -3.25 -19.85 3.25
N GLU A 50 -2.80 -19.64 4.46
CA GLU A 50 -3.59 -19.85 5.67
C GLU A 50 -4.14 -18.53 6.17
N ILE A 51 -5.40 -18.48 6.57
CA ILE A 51 -6.00 -17.29 7.20
C ILE A 51 -6.26 -17.57 8.68
N ILE A 52 -5.73 -16.71 9.53
CA ILE A 52 -6.05 -16.64 10.96
C ILE A 52 -6.93 -15.40 11.15
N THR A 53 -8.15 -15.61 11.64
CA THR A 53 -9.07 -14.50 11.92
C THR A 53 -8.83 -13.93 13.32
N GLY A 54 -8.79 -12.59 13.39
CA GLY A 54 -8.60 -11.87 14.64
C GLY A 54 -8.57 -10.35 14.44
N ASP A 55 -8.65 -9.61 15.53
CA ASP A 55 -8.56 -8.15 15.52
C ASP A 55 -7.13 -7.72 15.88
N ILE A 56 -6.59 -6.79 15.08
CA ILE A 56 -5.23 -6.25 15.28
C ILE A 56 -5.11 -5.48 16.62
N THR A 57 -6.22 -5.01 17.18
CA THR A 57 -6.26 -4.33 18.46
C THR A 57 -6.18 -5.30 19.66
N ASP A 58 -6.48 -6.58 19.43
CA ASP A 58 -6.32 -7.63 20.43
C ASP A 58 -4.88 -8.16 20.43
N ARG A 59 -4.09 -7.70 21.40
CA ARG A 59 -2.69 -8.14 21.55
C ARG A 59 -2.53 -9.64 21.71
N GLN A 60 -3.44 -10.29 22.43
CA GLN A 60 -3.33 -11.73 22.70
C GLN A 60 -3.57 -12.53 21.41
N ALA A 61 -4.57 -12.14 20.60
CA ALA A 61 -4.84 -12.73 19.31
C ALA A 61 -3.67 -12.55 18.34
N VAL A 62 -3.07 -11.35 18.29
CA VAL A 62 -1.91 -11.06 17.43
C VAL A 62 -0.70 -11.91 17.84
N VAL A 63 -0.39 -11.96 19.14
CA VAL A 63 0.74 -12.77 19.66
C VAL A 63 0.52 -14.26 19.37
N ALA A 64 -0.68 -14.78 19.62
CA ALA A 64 -1.00 -16.17 19.34
C ALA A 64 -0.82 -16.52 17.85
N ALA A 65 -1.35 -15.67 16.95
CA ALA A 65 -1.25 -15.86 15.50
C ALA A 65 0.21 -15.85 15.01
N VAL A 66 1.00 -14.87 15.43
CA VAL A 66 2.43 -14.76 15.06
C VAL A 66 3.25 -15.91 15.62
N THR A 67 2.99 -16.32 16.86
CA THR A 67 3.68 -17.44 17.50
C THR A 67 3.33 -18.78 16.84
N GLN A 68 2.07 -18.96 16.45
CA GLN A 68 1.62 -20.16 15.71
C GLN A 68 2.27 -20.21 14.32
N ALA A 69 2.28 -19.09 13.59
CA ALA A 69 2.79 -19.01 12.21
C ALA A 69 4.30 -19.21 12.13
N LYS A 70 5.06 -18.75 13.13
CA LYS A 70 6.55 -18.74 13.18
C LYS A 70 7.16 -18.19 11.87
N PRO A 71 6.79 -16.97 11.43
CA PRO A 71 7.20 -16.45 10.15
C PRO A 71 8.68 -16.04 10.13
N ASN A 72 9.29 -16.10 8.94
CA ASN A 72 10.59 -15.50 8.66
C ASN A 72 10.50 -14.01 8.35
N VAL A 73 9.38 -13.60 7.73
CA VAL A 73 9.12 -12.20 7.39
C VAL A 73 7.71 -11.79 7.82
N ILE A 74 7.56 -10.54 8.28
CA ILE A 74 6.28 -9.95 8.62
C ILE A 74 6.06 -8.73 7.73
N ILE A 75 4.88 -8.63 7.11
CA ILE A 75 4.42 -7.44 6.37
C ILE A 75 3.16 -6.93 7.05
N HIS A 76 3.25 -5.75 7.66
CA HIS A 76 2.15 -5.14 8.40
C HIS A 76 1.44 -4.10 7.53
N LEU A 77 0.28 -4.49 6.96
CA LEU A 77 -0.56 -3.66 6.09
C LEU A 77 -1.88 -3.22 6.75
N ALA A 78 -2.32 -3.90 7.81
CA ALA A 78 -3.60 -3.61 8.46
C ALA A 78 -3.60 -2.20 9.04
N ALA A 79 -4.49 -1.35 8.53
CA ALA A 79 -4.66 0.03 8.96
C ALA A 79 -6.01 0.59 8.51
N PHE A 80 -6.52 1.59 9.22
CA PHE A 80 -7.57 2.47 8.72
C PHE A 80 -6.94 3.58 7.87
N GLN A 81 -7.68 3.98 6.82
CA GLN A 81 -7.30 5.10 5.97
C GLN A 81 -7.84 6.43 6.53
N THR A 82 -7.36 7.55 6.01
CA THR A 82 -7.70 8.91 6.47
C THR A 82 -9.18 9.13 6.76
N PRO A 83 -10.15 8.82 5.86
CA PRO A 83 -11.57 9.09 6.17
C PRO A 83 -12.08 8.32 7.38
N ALA A 84 -11.67 7.07 7.57
CA ALA A 84 -12.07 6.27 8.73
C ALA A 84 -11.39 6.77 10.02
N CYS A 85 -10.16 7.25 9.92
CA CYS A 85 -9.42 7.82 11.04
C CYS A 85 -10.04 9.14 11.52
N GLU A 86 -10.52 9.97 10.60
CA GLU A 86 -11.19 11.24 10.92
C GLU A 86 -12.61 11.02 11.46
N ALA A 87 -13.33 10.05 10.90
CA ALA A 87 -14.68 9.72 11.35
C ALA A 87 -14.73 9.11 12.75
N THR A 88 -13.71 8.30 13.10
CA THR A 88 -13.63 7.59 14.40
C THR A 88 -12.18 7.63 14.95
N PRO A 89 -11.71 8.80 15.45
CA PRO A 89 -10.29 8.97 15.80
C PRO A 89 -9.78 7.99 16.86
N LEU A 90 -10.56 7.70 17.89
CA LEU A 90 -10.14 6.76 18.94
C LEU A 90 -9.95 5.35 18.40
N LEU A 91 -10.93 4.84 17.64
CA LEU A 91 -10.80 3.52 16.99
C LEU A 91 -9.67 3.52 15.95
N GLY A 92 -9.51 4.63 15.22
CA GLY A 92 -8.40 4.80 14.29
C GLY A 92 -7.04 4.71 14.98
N MET A 93 -6.89 5.33 16.15
CA MET A 93 -5.69 5.24 16.99
C MET A 93 -5.46 3.80 17.47
N ASP A 94 -6.50 3.15 17.97
CA ASP A 94 -6.40 1.77 18.46
C ASP A 94 -5.92 0.81 17.34
N VAL A 95 -6.44 0.98 16.13
CA VAL A 95 -6.03 0.16 14.98
C VAL A 95 -4.63 0.54 14.47
N ASN A 96 -4.40 1.84 14.17
CA ASN A 96 -3.18 2.27 13.45
C ASN A 96 -1.95 2.38 14.36
N VAL A 97 -2.13 2.78 15.60
CA VAL A 97 -1.02 2.91 16.57
C VAL A 97 -0.98 1.67 17.48
N GLY A 98 -2.09 1.35 18.13
CA GLY A 98 -2.19 0.20 19.03
C GLY A 98 -1.94 -1.13 18.32
N GLY A 99 -2.59 -1.33 17.16
CA GLY A 99 -2.39 -2.53 16.34
C GLY A 99 -0.97 -2.67 15.83
N THR A 100 -0.34 -1.57 15.40
CA THR A 100 1.08 -1.55 15.00
C THR A 100 1.98 -1.91 16.18
N ALA A 101 1.73 -1.36 17.36
CA ALA A 101 2.47 -1.71 18.58
C ALA A 101 2.30 -3.19 18.95
N ASN A 102 1.09 -3.75 18.80
CA ASN A 102 0.83 -5.18 19.02
C ASN A 102 1.63 -6.06 18.04
N MET A 103 1.74 -5.67 16.78
CA MET A 103 2.54 -6.40 15.77
C MET A 103 4.04 -6.37 16.10
N PHE A 104 4.61 -5.22 16.49
CA PHE A 104 6.01 -5.16 16.92
C PHE A 104 6.25 -5.95 18.19
N TYR A 105 5.31 -5.91 19.15
CA TYR A 105 5.38 -6.71 20.36
C TYR A 105 5.40 -8.22 20.05
N ALA A 106 4.53 -8.70 19.16
CA ALA A 106 4.49 -10.09 18.73
C ALA A 106 5.75 -10.48 17.94
N ALA A 107 6.21 -9.62 17.03
CA ALA A 107 7.42 -9.82 16.23
C ALA A 107 8.67 -10.05 17.13
N ARG A 108 8.77 -9.29 18.23
CA ARG A 108 9.86 -9.43 19.20
C ARG A 108 9.97 -10.85 19.78
N GLN A 109 8.83 -11.55 19.95
CA GLN A 109 8.81 -12.91 20.52
C GLN A 109 9.47 -13.95 19.61
N LEU A 110 9.64 -13.64 18.32
CA LEU A 110 10.26 -14.55 17.33
C LEU A 110 11.80 -14.57 17.42
N GLY A 111 12.41 -13.54 18.02
CA GLY A 111 13.86 -13.43 18.11
C GLY A 111 14.53 -13.57 16.74
N SER A 112 15.60 -14.36 16.65
CA SER A 112 16.37 -14.61 15.43
C SER A 112 15.64 -15.40 14.35
N THR A 113 14.45 -15.92 14.60
CA THR A 113 13.62 -16.56 13.58
C THR A 113 13.11 -15.52 12.56
N LEU A 114 12.79 -14.32 13.02
CA LEU A 114 12.34 -13.23 12.17
C LEU A 114 13.54 -12.57 11.49
N GLN A 115 13.55 -12.59 10.17
CA GLN A 115 14.60 -12.04 9.32
C GLN A 115 14.27 -10.64 8.80
N ARG A 116 12.96 -10.28 8.74
CA ARG A 116 12.52 -8.99 8.21
C ARG A 116 11.16 -8.59 8.77
N PHE A 117 11.04 -7.29 9.10
CA PHE A 117 9.76 -6.65 9.36
C PHE A 117 9.54 -5.51 8.34
N VAL A 118 8.42 -5.53 7.62
CA VAL A 118 8.01 -4.47 6.69
C VAL A 118 6.77 -3.77 7.22
N PHE A 119 6.86 -2.46 7.36
CA PHE A 119 5.77 -1.60 7.82
C PHE A 119 5.20 -0.78 6.66
N ALA A 120 3.89 -0.83 6.47
CA ALA A 120 3.19 0.04 5.54
C ALA A 120 3.04 1.45 6.12
N SER A 121 3.98 2.32 5.78
CA SER A 121 3.89 3.76 6.01
C SER A 121 3.05 4.42 4.90
N SER A 122 3.14 5.72 4.75
CA SER A 122 2.41 6.49 3.76
C SER A 122 3.14 7.78 3.41
N SER A 123 2.94 8.27 2.21
CA SER A 123 3.33 9.64 1.83
C SER A 123 2.61 10.72 2.67
N ALA A 124 1.55 10.36 3.41
CA ALA A 124 0.89 11.25 4.36
C ALA A 124 1.78 11.68 5.55
N VAL A 125 2.96 11.09 5.73
CA VAL A 125 3.98 11.55 6.67
C VAL A 125 4.63 12.87 6.21
N TYR A 126 4.53 13.17 4.92
CA TYR A 126 4.92 14.44 4.33
C TYR A 126 3.78 15.46 4.42
N GLY A 127 4.13 16.75 4.28
CA GLY A 127 3.17 17.82 4.05
C GLY A 127 2.87 18.02 2.55
N PRO A 128 2.16 19.10 2.22
CA PRO A 128 1.97 19.52 0.84
C PRO A 128 3.28 19.64 0.06
N ARG A 129 3.22 19.41 -1.26
CA ARG A 129 4.40 19.40 -2.13
C ARG A 129 5.23 20.68 -2.08
N ASP A 130 4.59 21.82 -1.95
CA ASP A 130 5.22 23.14 -1.89
C ASP A 130 6.04 23.41 -0.61
N MET A 131 5.96 22.53 0.39
CA MET A 131 6.80 22.58 1.58
C MET A 131 8.21 21.99 1.37
N TYR A 132 8.47 21.40 0.21
CA TYR A 132 9.73 20.75 -0.11
C TYR A 132 10.38 21.38 -1.33
N ASP A 133 11.62 21.86 -1.16
CA ASP A 133 12.43 22.41 -2.22
C ASP A 133 12.89 21.34 -3.21
N GLY A 134 13.21 21.80 -4.44
CA GLY A 134 13.76 20.94 -5.49
C GLY A 134 12.72 20.19 -6.30
N PRO A 135 13.16 19.42 -7.31
CA PRO A 135 12.28 18.76 -8.27
C PRO A 135 11.58 17.52 -7.71
N VAL A 136 12.14 16.90 -6.67
CA VAL A 136 11.65 15.65 -6.06
C VAL A 136 11.68 15.70 -4.54
N VAL A 137 10.83 14.89 -3.91
CA VAL A 137 10.77 14.70 -2.46
C VAL A 137 11.55 13.45 -2.09
N LYS A 138 12.75 13.65 -1.54
CA LYS A 138 13.66 12.55 -1.15
C LYS A 138 13.34 11.96 0.22
N THR A 139 13.86 10.80 0.50
CA THR A 139 14.05 10.27 1.85
C THR A 139 15.53 10.44 2.26
N PRO A 140 15.86 10.98 3.46
CA PRO A 140 14.97 11.51 4.49
C PRO A 140 14.60 12.98 4.25
N MET A 141 13.30 13.29 4.28
CA MET A 141 12.79 14.65 4.38
C MET A 141 12.04 14.83 5.71
N PRO A 142 11.93 16.06 6.24
CA PRO A 142 11.21 16.28 7.50
C PRO A 142 9.77 15.77 7.44
N TYR A 143 9.32 15.17 8.53
CA TYR A 143 7.90 14.83 8.71
C TYR A 143 7.08 16.11 8.86
N GLN A 144 6.03 16.26 8.09
CA GLN A 144 5.10 17.38 8.16
C GLN A 144 3.65 16.95 7.88
N PRO A 145 3.13 15.95 8.60
CA PRO A 145 1.83 15.39 8.31
C PRO A 145 0.73 16.42 8.48
N ALA A 146 -0.19 16.49 7.49
CA ALA A 146 -1.30 17.44 7.49
C ALA A 146 -2.56 16.93 8.21
N ASN A 147 -2.61 15.64 8.57
CA ASN A 147 -3.76 15.01 9.21
C ASN A 147 -3.36 13.95 10.22
N ILE A 148 -4.34 13.52 11.04
CA ILE A 148 -4.12 12.58 12.14
C ILE A 148 -3.57 11.21 11.65
N TYR A 149 -4.01 10.75 10.49
CA TYR A 149 -3.52 9.51 9.89
C TYR A 149 -2.00 9.59 9.60
N GLY A 150 -1.55 10.71 9.03
CA GLY A 150 -0.12 10.95 8.77
C GLY A 150 0.71 10.92 10.05
N PHE A 151 0.23 11.57 11.15
CA PHE A 151 0.90 11.52 12.45
C PHE A 151 0.98 10.10 13.01
N TRP A 152 -0.05 9.26 12.82
CA TRP A 152 0.01 7.87 13.26
C TRP A 152 0.97 7.03 12.40
N LYS A 153 1.12 7.35 11.12
CA LYS A 153 2.14 6.72 10.28
C LYS A 153 3.56 7.12 10.71
N VAL A 154 3.78 8.38 11.10
CA VAL A 154 5.05 8.82 11.72
C VAL A 154 5.32 8.05 13.02
N ALA A 155 4.32 7.87 13.89
CA ALA A 155 4.45 7.06 15.10
C ALA A 155 4.85 5.61 14.76
N GLY A 156 4.25 5.02 13.71
CA GLY A 156 4.60 3.67 13.22
C GLY A 156 6.05 3.57 12.73
N GLU A 157 6.54 4.55 11.98
CA GLU A 157 7.96 4.62 11.56
C GLU A 157 8.89 4.75 12.79
N GLY A 158 8.50 5.56 13.78
CA GLY A 158 9.24 5.67 15.04
C GLY A 158 9.33 4.34 15.80
N MET A 159 8.21 3.58 15.85
CA MET A 159 8.20 2.23 16.44
C MET A 159 9.08 1.26 15.64
N ALA A 160 9.10 1.35 14.30
CA ALA A 160 9.94 0.53 13.43
C ALA A 160 11.44 0.75 13.69
N ILE A 161 11.85 2.02 13.82
CA ILE A 161 13.23 2.40 14.19
C ILE A 161 13.60 1.83 15.58
N ALA A 162 12.73 2.03 16.56
CA ALA A 162 12.96 1.55 17.92
C ALA A 162 13.07 0.02 17.97
N PHE A 163 12.18 -0.68 17.27
CA PHE A 163 12.20 -2.14 17.16
C PHE A 163 13.51 -2.64 16.55
N HIS A 164 13.97 -2.04 15.44
CA HIS A 164 15.26 -2.40 14.85
C HIS A 164 16.43 -2.18 15.82
N LYS A 165 16.48 -1.00 16.46
CA LYS A 165 17.55 -0.67 17.44
C LYS A 165 17.63 -1.63 18.61
N GLU A 166 16.49 -2.14 19.06
CA GLU A 166 16.40 -3.04 20.20
C GLU A 166 16.72 -4.49 19.83
N THR A 167 16.25 -4.95 18.66
CA THR A 167 16.29 -6.36 18.27
C THR A 167 17.36 -6.70 17.24
N SER A 168 17.91 -5.71 16.56
CA SER A 168 18.77 -5.83 15.36
C SER A 168 18.08 -6.52 14.18
N ILE A 169 16.75 -6.76 14.23
CA ILE A 169 15.99 -7.33 13.12
C ILE A 169 15.90 -6.26 12.02
N PRO A 170 16.29 -6.58 10.77
CA PRO A 170 16.17 -5.66 9.65
C PRO A 170 14.73 -5.24 9.42
N THR A 171 14.49 -3.91 9.27
CA THR A 171 13.15 -3.35 9.21
C THR A 171 13.02 -2.31 8.09
N VAL A 172 11.95 -2.37 7.32
CA VAL A 172 11.67 -1.42 6.23
C VAL A 172 10.33 -0.73 6.46
N SER A 173 10.32 0.59 6.42
CA SER A 173 9.10 1.39 6.34
C SER A 173 8.88 1.86 4.90
N VAL A 174 7.79 1.44 4.27
CA VAL A 174 7.47 1.75 2.87
C VAL A 174 6.40 2.84 2.82
N ARG A 175 6.75 4.00 2.28
CA ARG A 175 5.84 5.13 2.05
C ARG A 175 5.20 5.00 0.68
N LEU A 176 3.89 4.85 0.63
CA LEU A 176 3.11 4.81 -0.61
C LEU A 176 2.16 6.00 -0.70
N SER A 177 1.82 6.41 -1.92
CA SER A 177 0.88 7.47 -2.24
C SER A 177 -0.41 6.90 -2.86
N THR A 178 -0.97 7.53 -3.90
CA THR A 178 -2.22 7.11 -4.51
C THR A 178 -2.06 5.79 -5.24
N THR A 179 -2.67 4.74 -4.70
CA THR A 179 -2.74 3.43 -5.34
C THR A 179 -3.99 3.35 -6.21
N TYR A 180 -3.87 2.84 -7.44
CA TYR A 180 -4.98 2.56 -8.35
C TYR A 180 -4.91 1.12 -8.90
N GLY A 181 -6.04 0.64 -9.42
CA GLY A 181 -6.16 -0.68 -10.02
C GLY A 181 -7.20 -1.57 -9.35
N PRO A 182 -7.36 -2.82 -9.78
CA PRO A 182 -8.37 -3.74 -9.27
C PRO A 182 -8.32 -3.91 -7.75
N GLY A 183 -9.50 -3.86 -7.11
CA GLY A 183 -9.63 -4.01 -5.66
C GLY A 183 -9.47 -2.73 -4.85
N ARG A 184 -9.06 -1.60 -5.45
CA ARG A 184 -8.95 -0.31 -4.76
C ARG A 184 -10.28 0.42 -4.72
N ASP A 185 -11.14 0.08 -3.74
CA ASP A 185 -12.56 0.47 -3.71
C ASP A 185 -12.93 1.50 -2.64
N GLN A 186 -12.01 1.90 -1.76
CA GLN A 186 -12.31 2.74 -0.60
C GLN A 186 -11.34 3.90 -0.45
N GLY A 187 -11.83 4.97 0.18
CA GLY A 187 -11.08 6.20 0.47
C GLY A 187 -11.09 7.20 -0.68
N LEU A 188 -10.74 8.46 -0.39
CA LEU A 188 -10.72 9.55 -1.37
C LEU A 188 -9.86 9.21 -2.59
N THR A 189 -8.66 8.67 -2.34
CA THR A 189 -7.71 8.27 -3.38
C THR A 189 -8.08 6.97 -4.11
N SER A 190 -9.32 6.46 -3.95
CA SER A 190 -9.87 5.40 -4.83
C SER A 190 -10.54 5.97 -6.09
N ALA A 191 -10.70 7.30 -6.19
CA ALA A 191 -11.33 7.95 -7.33
C ALA A 191 -10.72 7.57 -8.69
N PRO A 192 -9.38 7.45 -8.87
CA PRO A 192 -8.78 6.96 -10.11
C PRO A 192 -9.26 5.56 -10.50
N THR A 193 -9.37 4.64 -9.54
CA THR A 193 -9.92 3.29 -9.80
C THR A 193 -11.40 3.33 -10.15
N THR A 194 -12.17 4.17 -9.45
CA THR A 194 -13.59 4.37 -9.75
C THR A 194 -13.77 4.93 -11.16
N ALA A 195 -12.92 5.88 -11.58
CA ALA A 195 -12.92 6.41 -12.95
C ALA A 195 -12.71 5.28 -13.97
N LEU A 196 -11.74 4.40 -13.76
CA LEU A 196 -11.47 3.24 -14.63
C LEU A 196 -12.69 2.27 -14.69
N LYS A 197 -13.30 1.95 -13.55
CA LYS A 197 -14.51 1.11 -13.50
C LYS A 197 -15.68 1.74 -14.25
N LYS A 198 -15.87 3.05 -14.10
CA LYS A 198 -16.94 3.78 -14.78
C LYS A 198 -16.69 3.89 -16.28
N ALA A 199 -15.44 4.11 -16.68
CA ALA A 199 -15.05 4.09 -18.10
C ALA A 199 -15.30 2.72 -18.73
N ALA A 200 -14.93 1.62 -18.06
CA ALA A 200 -15.20 0.26 -18.52
C ALA A 200 -16.69 -0.03 -18.65
N ALA A 201 -17.51 0.51 -17.76
CA ALA A 201 -18.97 0.36 -17.79
C ALA A 201 -19.68 1.35 -18.74
N GLY A 202 -18.99 2.26 -19.44
CA GLY A 202 -19.60 3.31 -20.26
C GLY A 202 -20.40 4.34 -19.44
N LEU A 203 -20.08 4.52 -18.15
CA LEU A 203 -20.79 5.39 -17.22
C LEU A 203 -20.00 6.66 -16.93
N PRO A 204 -20.68 7.80 -16.75
CA PRO A 204 -20.01 9.04 -16.37
C PRO A 204 -19.46 8.96 -14.93
N PHE A 205 -18.37 9.69 -14.69
CA PHE A 205 -17.84 9.88 -13.34
C PHE A 205 -17.12 11.23 -13.21
N GLU A 206 -17.34 11.88 -12.08
CA GLU A 206 -16.64 13.11 -11.73
C GLU A 206 -15.65 12.81 -10.60
N ILE A 207 -14.35 13.00 -10.87
CA ILE A 207 -13.30 12.90 -9.88
C ILE A 207 -13.46 14.07 -8.90
N PRO A 208 -13.58 13.83 -7.58
CA PRO A 208 -13.99 14.85 -6.61
C PRO A 208 -12.86 15.81 -6.17
N TYR A 209 -11.68 15.68 -6.76
CA TYR A 209 -10.52 16.53 -6.53
C TYR A 209 -9.67 16.62 -7.80
N ARG A 210 -8.74 17.54 -7.85
CA ARG A 210 -7.79 17.73 -8.95
C ARG A 210 -6.41 18.11 -8.44
N GLY A 211 -5.43 18.07 -9.34
CA GLY A 211 -4.04 18.43 -9.07
C GLY A 211 -3.07 17.37 -9.59
N ARG A 212 -1.78 17.63 -9.40
CA ARG A 212 -0.71 16.69 -9.70
C ARG A 212 -0.67 15.58 -8.65
N GLU A 213 -0.59 14.32 -9.08
CA GLU A 213 -0.59 13.15 -8.19
C GLU A 213 0.56 12.19 -8.49
N HIS A 214 0.96 11.44 -7.47
CA HIS A 214 1.91 10.34 -7.58
C HIS A 214 1.17 9.00 -7.46
N TYR A 215 1.17 8.25 -8.56
CA TYR A 215 0.40 7.02 -8.72
C TYR A 215 1.24 5.77 -8.57
N HIS A 216 0.65 4.75 -7.93
CA HIS A 216 1.17 3.39 -7.88
C HIS A 216 0.13 2.43 -8.46
N PHE A 217 0.52 1.57 -9.40
CA PHE A 217 -0.32 0.46 -9.81
C PHE A 217 -0.38 -0.60 -8.71
N VAL A 218 -1.55 -1.16 -8.42
CA VAL A 218 -1.77 -2.04 -7.26
C VAL A 218 -0.86 -3.28 -7.26
N ALA A 219 -0.56 -3.85 -8.43
CA ALA A 219 0.35 -4.99 -8.53
C ALA A 219 1.78 -4.60 -8.14
N ASP A 220 2.25 -3.40 -8.53
CA ASP A 220 3.56 -2.89 -8.15
C ASP A 220 3.64 -2.61 -6.65
N VAL A 221 2.54 -2.15 -6.04
CA VAL A 221 2.48 -1.98 -4.58
C VAL A 221 2.65 -3.31 -3.88
N GLY A 222 1.93 -4.34 -4.32
CA GLY A 222 2.10 -5.71 -3.80
C GLY A 222 3.52 -6.23 -3.96
N GLY A 223 4.09 -6.06 -5.15
CA GLY A 223 5.48 -6.42 -5.45
C GLY A 223 6.48 -5.64 -4.61
N GLY A 224 6.26 -4.34 -4.40
CA GLY A 224 7.12 -3.50 -3.59
C GLY A 224 7.20 -3.95 -2.13
N PHE A 225 6.07 -4.29 -1.50
CA PHE A 225 6.05 -4.86 -0.15
C PHE A 225 6.72 -6.23 -0.09
N ALA A 226 6.50 -7.07 -1.09
CA ALA A 226 7.12 -8.39 -1.16
C ALA A 226 8.64 -8.29 -1.36
N GLN A 227 9.12 -7.43 -2.26
CA GLN A 227 10.56 -7.19 -2.48
C GLN A 227 11.22 -6.63 -1.20
N ALA A 228 10.60 -5.66 -0.54
CA ALA A 228 11.08 -5.14 0.75
C ALA A 228 11.19 -6.22 1.84
N ALA A 229 10.38 -7.30 1.74
CA ALA A 229 10.41 -8.42 2.67
C ALA A 229 11.44 -9.50 2.30
N LEU A 230 11.64 -9.77 1.01
CA LEU A 230 12.42 -10.92 0.53
C LEU A 230 13.86 -10.58 0.14
N GLU A 231 14.10 -9.37 -0.40
CA GLU A 231 15.44 -8.95 -0.82
C GLU A 231 16.37 -8.73 0.39
N PRO A 232 17.67 -9.02 0.26
CA PRO A 232 18.63 -8.78 1.34
C PRO A 232 18.67 -7.31 1.75
N LEU A 233 18.66 -7.06 3.04
CA LEU A 233 18.87 -5.74 3.64
C LEU A 233 19.40 -5.92 5.05
N ASP A 234 20.41 -5.15 5.41
CA ASP A 234 20.87 -4.99 6.78
C ASP A 234 20.40 -3.64 7.33
N GLY A 235 20.05 -3.61 8.60
CA GLY A 235 19.71 -2.38 9.26
C GLY A 235 18.24 -1.97 9.09
N TYR A 236 18.01 -0.66 9.10
CA TYR A 236 16.70 -0.03 8.96
C TYR A 236 16.67 0.90 7.76
N ALA A 237 15.61 0.80 6.97
CA ALA A 237 15.38 1.70 5.84
C ALA A 237 13.97 2.31 5.87
N VAL A 238 13.86 3.56 5.42
CA VAL A 238 12.61 4.20 5.02
C VAL A 238 12.72 4.50 3.54
N ILE A 239 11.75 4.05 2.77
CA ILE A 239 11.75 4.22 1.32
C ILE A 239 10.43 4.83 0.83
N ASN A 240 10.50 5.64 -0.22
CA ASN A 240 9.34 5.96 -1.04
C ASN A 240 9.11 4.82 -2.02
N LEU A 241 7.92 4.26 -2.06
CA LEU A 241 7.59 3.24 -3.06
C LEU A 241 7.70 3.84 -4.47
N ARG A 242 8.20 3.07 -5.43
CA ARG A 242 8.26 3.50 -6.84
C ARG A 242 6.89 3.83 -7.38
N GLY A 243 6.79 4.92 -8.13
CA GLY A 243 5.54 5.38 -8.71
C GLY A 243 5.77 6.46 -9.76
N ILE A 244 4.68 6.99 -10.32
CA ILE A 244 4.72 7.94 -11.42
C ILE A 244 3.90 9.17 -11.06
N SER A 245 4.54 10.34 -11.04
CA SER A 245 3.85 11.61 -10.89
C SER A 245 3.43 12.16 -12.24
N VAL A 246 2.16 12.53 -12.36
CA VAL A 246 1.63 13.15 -13.58
C VAL A 246 0.82 14.40 -13.26
N ASP A 247 0.73 15.31 -14.23
CA ASP A 247 -0.05 16.53 -14.13
C ASP A 247 -1.54 16.26 -14.20
N GLU A 248 -2.30 17.24 -13.77
CA GLU A 248 -3.75 17.22 -13.84
C GLU A 248 -4.23 16.91 -15.28
N GLY A 249 -5.15 15.97 -15.39
CA GLY A 249 -5.75 15.58 -16.68
C GLY A 249 -5.02 14.45 -17.41
N GLU A 250 -3.75 14.21 -17.13
CA GLU A 250 -2.97 13.18 -17.82
C GLU A 250 -3.54 11.77 -17.58
N PHE A 251 -3.99 11.47 -16.37
CA PHE A 251 -4.62 10.18 -16.05
C PHE A 251 -5.89 9.96 -16.88
N ILE A 252 -6.75 11.00 -17.00
CA ILE A 252 -7.97 10.94 -17.81
C ILE A 252 -7.63 10.79 -19.29
N ARG A 253 -6.64 11.55 -19.79
CA ARG A 253 -6.17 11.45 -21.17
C ARG A 253 -5.75 10.01 -21.51
N LEU A 254 -4.99 9.37 -20.64
CA LEU A 254 -4.56 7.98 -20.82
C LEU A 254 -5.73 6.99 -20.76
N ILE A 255 -6.76 7.22 -19.95
CA ILE A 255 -7.97 6.39 -19.98
C ILE A 255 -8.62 6.49 -21.37
N CYS A 256 -8.80 7.70 -21.92
CA CYS A 256 -9.39 7.89 -23.25
C CYS A 256 -8.57 7.21 -24.36
N GLU A 257 -7.25 7.23 -24.28
CA GLU A 257 -6.36 6.58 -25.26
C GLU A 257 -6.39 5.05 -25.17
N VAL A 258 -6.47 4.51 -23.97
CA VAL A 258 -6.38 3.05 -23.74
C VAL A 258 -7.72 2.35 -23.88
N ALA A 259 -8.82 3.00 -23.54
CA ALA A 259 -10.16 2.40 -23.55
C ALA A 259 -10.51 1.71 -24.90
N PRO A 260 -10.30 2.33 -26.07
CA PRO A 260 -10.55 1.65 -27.35
C PRO A 260 -9.67 0.42 -27.59
N GLN A 261 -8.45 0.41 -27.04
CA GLN A 261 -7.49 -0.68 -27.21
C GLN A 261 -7.91 -1.96 -26.48
N VAL A 262 -8.76 -1.83 -25.46
CA VAL A 262 -9.31 -2.96 -24.68
C VAL A 262 -10.78 -3.24 -25.00
N GLY A 263 -11.27 -2.74 -26.12
CA GLY A 263 -12.62 -3.02 -26.62
C GLY A 263 -13.74 -2.16 -26.04
N ILE A 264 -13.42 -1.09 -25.30
CA ILE A 264 -14.42 -0.13 -24.82
C ILE A 264 -14.74 0.81 -25.98
N THR A 265 -15.95 0.70 -26.56
CA THR A 265 -16.41 1.47 -27.72
C THR A 265 -17.31 2.64 -27.35
N THR A 266 -17.69 2.77 -26.09
CA THR A 266 -18.46 3.90 -25.57
C THR A 266 -17.56 5.09 -25.30
N ASP A 267 -18.11 6.30 -25.43
CA ASP A 267 -17.38 7.51 -25.08
C ASP A 267 -16.99 7.51 -23.59
N VAL A 268 -15.72 7.75 -23.31
CA VAL A 268 -15.22 7.90 -21.95
C VAL A 268 -15.66 9.26 -21.41
N ASN A 269 -16.64 9.26 -20.50
CA ASN A 269 -17.15 10.47 -19.86
C ASN A 269 -16.62 10.60 -18.43
N ILE A 270 -15.30 10.73 -18.31
CA ILE A 270 -14.61 10.97 -17.04
C ILE A 270 -14.08 12.39 -17.03
N ARG A 271 -14.35 13.14 -15.98
CA ARG A 271 -13.91 14.52 -15.81
C ARG A 271 -13.68 14.84 -14.33
N TYR A 272 -13.08 15.97 -14.05
CA TYR A 272 -13.07 16.53 -12.71
C TYR A 272 -14.42 17.21 -12.42
N ALA A 273 -14.90 17.14 -11.19
CA ALA A 273 -16.07 17.89 -10.75
C ALA A 273 -15.81 19.39 -10.98
N ALA A 274 -16.86 20.15 -11.35
CA ALA A 274 -16.73 21.57 -11.71
C ALA A 274 -16.05 22.40 -10.62
N ASP A 275 -16.40 22.13 -9.35
CA ASP A 275 -15.88 22.80 -8.16
C ASP A 275 -14.85 21.94 -7.40
N ALA A 276 -14.19 20.98 -8.10
CA ALA A 276 -13.23 20.10 -7.47
C ALA A 276 -12.07 20.88 -6.84
N PRO A 277 -11.79 20.69 -5.53
CA PRO A 277 -10.67 21.34 -4.88
C PRO A 277 -9.35 20.85 -5.45
N VAL A 278 -8.37 21.73 -5.52
CA VAL A 278 -6.98 21.33 -5.74
C VAL A 278 -6.44 20.74 -4.45
N MET A 279 -6.07 19.46 -4.48
CA MET A 279 -5.54 18.77 -3.31
C MET A 279 -4.02 18.94 -3.24
N PRO A 280 -3.50 19.36 -2.09
CA PRO A 280 -2.07 19.54 -1.88
C PRO A 280 -1.39 18.18 -1.59
N PHE A 281 -1.64 17.17 -2.44
CA PHE A 281 -0.96 15.88 -2.30
C PHE A 281 0.54 16.04 -2.50
N VAL A 282 1.31 15.33 -1.70
CA VAL A 282 2.73 15.18 -2.00
C VAL A 282 2.85 14.32 -3.27
N CYS A 283 3.63 14.80 -4.21
CA CYS A 283 3.96 14.13 -5.46
C CYS A 283 5.47 14.21 -5.71
N ASP A 284 5.92 13.75 -6.85
CA ASP A 284 7.34 13.76 -7.22
C ASP A 284 8.22 13.06 -6.16
N LEU A 285 7.73 11.94 -5.62
CA LEU A 285 8.49 11.15 -4.66
C LEU A 285 9.70 10.54 -5.38
N ASP A 286 10.88 10.78 -4.80
CA ASP A 286 12.14 10.21 -5.30
C ASP A 286 12.25 8.73 -4.91
N ASP A 287 12.63 7.87 -5.84
CA ASP A 287 12.82 6.43 -5.64
C ASP A 287 14.29 5.97 -5.77
N GLU A 288 15.25 6.89 -5.78
CA GLU A 288 16.68 6.59 -5.94
C GLU A 288 17.17 5.61 -4.85
N LEU A 289 16.91 5.93 -3.58
CA LEU A 289 17.25 5.05 -2.46
C LEU A 289 16.53 3.69 -2.56
N THR A 290 15.30 3.70 -3.06
CA THR A 290 14.51 2.48 -3.23
C THR A 290 15.14 1.55 -4.25
N LEU A 291 15.62 2.09 -5.37
CA LEU A 291 16.33 1.33 -6.41
C LEU A 291 17.71 0.87 -5.96
N GLU A 292 18.40 1.66 -5.13
CA GLU A 292 19.68 1.25 -4.55
C GLU A 292 19.52 0.02 -3.65
N LEU A 293 18.49 0.03 -2.79
CA LEU A 293 18.26 -1.05 -1.82
C LEU A 293 17.49 -2.25 -2.40
N PHE A 294 16.60 -1.99 -3.35
CA PHE A 294 15.68 -2.98 -3.94
C PHE A 294 15.62 -2.81 -5.47
N PRO A 295 16.69 -3.20 -6.20
CA PRO A 295 16.82 -2.92 -7.64
C PRO A 295 15.76 -3.61 -8.51
N HIS A 296 15.12 -4.66 -8.00
CA HIS A 296 14.08 -5.41 -8.72
C HIS A 296 12.66 -4.97 -8.36
N MET A 297 12.50 -3.87 -7.59
CA MET A 297 11.17 -3.36 -7.23
C MET A 297 10.40 -2.95 -8.50
N PRO A 298 9.19 -3.50 -8.73
CA PRO A 298 8.46 -3.30 -9.97
C PRO A 298 8.02 -1.84 -10.18
N LEU A 299 7.91 -1.46 -11.44
CA LEU A 299 7.27 -0.21 -11.87
C LEU A 299 6.61 -0.42 -13.23
N THR A 300 5.31 -0.52 -13.24
CA THR A 300 4.48 -0.56 -14.43
C THR A 300 4.23 0.85 -14.96
N SER A 301 4.33 1.06 -16.28
CA SER A 301 3.98 2.35 -16.87
C SER A 301 2.52 2.70 -16.55
N LEU A 302 2.22 4.00 -16.41
CA LEU A 302 0.84 4.42 -16.11
C LEU A 302 -0.14 3.93 -17.18
N GLN A 303 0.26 3.96 -18.46
CA GLN A 303 -0.53 3.45 -19.58
C GLN A 303 -0.81 1.94 -19.47
N ASP A 304 0.20 1.14 -19.10
CA ASP A 304 0.02 -0.31 -18.96
C ASP A 304 -0.80 -0.66 -17.73
N GLY A 305 -0.62 0.03 -16.61
CA GLY A 305 -1.45 -0.17 -15.41
C GLY A 305 -2.92 0.20 -15.65
N ILE A 306 -3.18 1.27 -16.41
CA ILE A 306 -4.53 1.64 -16.87
C ILE A 306 -5.09 0.54 -17.78
N ARG A 307 -4.31 0.06 -18.77
CA ARG A 307 -4.72 -1.03 -19.66
C ARG A 307 -5.11 -2.29 -18.90
N GLN A 308 -4.25 -2.76 -18.01
CA GLN A 308 -4.52 -3.94 -17.19
C GLN A 308 -5.75 -3.76 -16.30
N SER A 309 -5.93 -2.55 -15.74
CA SER A 309 -7.09 -2.25 -14.92
C SER A 309 -8.40 -2.26 -15.72
N LEU A 310 -8.42 -1.59 -16.89
CA LEU A 310 -9.60 -1.57 -17.75
C LEU A 310 -9.95 -2.98 -18.24
N GLN A 311 -8.95 -3.76 -18.65
CA GLN A 311 -9.16 -5.17 -19.04
C GLN A 311 -9.84 -5.95 -17.91
N ALA A 312 -9.33 -5.88 -16.70
CA ALA A 312 -9.91 -6.58 -15.54
C ALA A 312 -11.31 -6.08 -15.13
N PHE A 313 -11.78 -4.96 -15.67
CA PHE A 313 -13.13 -4.45 -15.40
C PHE A 313 -14.10 -4.70 -16.55
N VAL A 314 -13.62 -5.09 -17.74
CA VAL A 314 -14.43 -5.50 -18.90
C VAL A 314 -14.71 -7.00 -18.88
N ASP A 315 -13.72 -7.82 -18.44
CA ASP A 315 -13.83 -9.27 -18.27
C ASP A 315 -14.79 -9.63 -17.13
#